data_2227fe8734910958d012dac1c0cc4301
#
_entry.id   2227fe8734910958d012dac1c0cc4301
#
_cell.length_a   1.000
_cell.length_b   1.000
_cell.length_c   1.000
_cell.angle_alpha   90.00
_cell.angle_beta   90.00
_cell.angle_gamma   90.00
#
_symmetry.space_group_name_H-M   'P 1'
#
loop_
_entity.id
_entity.type
_entity.pdbx_description
1 polymer ?
#
loop_
_entity_poly.entity_id
_entity_poly.type
_entity_poly.pdbx_seq_one_letter_code
_entity_poly.pdbx_strand_id
1 'polypeptide(L)'
;GNYDYTNSTKVSFVNSASSDYTFMVGDLFEMDAPVNFSTDIGNVDELFTVQWYLNRELIYTGYHLKYQFEKGGTYELILKVINKETNETYISNKYTLTGKNSFDWGWMILSDKGDGKSALSFINPAFRVTHNVESTIEGGLGTDPQGIYYYYVLGSISGSYVSGLPKVLINQGSGSVTLDGNSLQKDMWLADEFENRKEPDDLKIMDFAFKEEYYVICSEQGEVYIRTVGSDNKAIPYYGKYGAMPYEF
;
A
#
# COMPACT_ATOMS: atom_id res chain seq x y z
N GLY A 1 0.03 -26.60 -53.22
CA GLY A 1 -0.81 -25.78 -52.38
C GLY A 1 -0.01 -24.61 -51.88
N ASN A 2 -0.27 -23.41 -52.39
CA ASN A 2 0.23 -22.18 -51.79
C ASN A 2 -0.47 -22.03 -50.46
N TYR A 3 0.25 -22.32 -49.38
CA TYR A 3 -0.13 -21.83 -48.06
C TYR A 3 0.24 -20.35 -48.06
N ASP A 4 -0.75 -19.50 -48.25
CA ASP A 4 -0.65 -18.07 -47.98
C ASP A 4 -0.50 -17.93 -46.48
N TYR A 5 0.74 -17.79 -46.01
CA TYR A 5 0.99 -17.31 -44.67
C TYR A 5 0.60 -15.84 -44.63
N THR A 6 -0.69 -15.60 -44.52
CA THR A 6 -1.17 -14.28 -44.18
C THR A 6 -0.45 -13.86 -42.90
N ASN A 7 0.31 -12.78 -42.97
CA ASN A 7 1.02 -12.19 -41.84
C ASN A 7 0.00 -11.83 -40.76
N SER A 8 -0.25 -12.76 -39.84
CA SER A 8 -1.10 -12.50 -38.68
C SER A 8 -0.48 -11.34 -37.89
N THR A 9 -1.30 -10.37 -37.52
CA THR A 9 -0.87 -9.26 -36.66
C THR A 9 -0.25 -9.80 -35.39
N LYS A 10 1.01 -9.45 -35.14
CA LYS A 10 1.74 -9.84 -33.92
C LYS A 10 1.55 -8.81 -32.83
N VAL A 11 1.50 -9.27 -31.60
CA VAL A 11 1.36 -8.47 -30.39
C VAL A 11 2.67 -8.45 -29.64
N SER A 12 3.10 -7.30 -29.21
CA SER A 12 4.20 -7.10 -28.27
C SER A 12 3.77 -6.16 -27.15
N PHE A 13 4.36 -6.32 -25.97
CA PHE A 13 4.05 -5.46 -24.83
C PHE A 13 5.08 -4.36 -24.69
N VAL A 14 4.62 -3.16 -24.29
CA VAL A 14 5.52 -2.06 -23.95
C VAL A 14 6.40 -2.51 -22.78
N ASN A 15 7.70 -2.29 -22.89
CA ASN A 15 8.71 -2.82 -21.96
C ASN A 15 8.48 -2.32 -20.53
N SER A 16 8.57 -3.25 -19.58
CA SER A 16 8.30 -3.05 -18.16
C SER A 16 9.26 -2.10 -17.43
N ALA A 17 10.33 -1.62 -18.06
CA ALA A 17 11.27 -0.67 -17.43
C ALA A 17 10.66 0.73 -17.12
N SER A 18 9.46 1.02 -17.63
CA SER A 18 8.69 2.23 -17.35
C SER A 18 7.29 1.93 -16.82
N SER A 19 7.10 0.79 -16.19
CA SER A 19 5.81 0.13 -16.01
C SER A 19 5.28 0.14 -14.59
N ASP A 20 5.71 1.11 -13.80
CA ASP A 20 5.09 1.38 -12.50
C ASP A 20 3.95 2.39 -12.72
N TYR A 21 2.73 1.91 -12.57
CA TYR A 21 1.53 2.74 -12.63
C TYR A 21 1.07 3.08 -11.22
N THR A 22 0.54 4.29 -11.04
CA THR A 22 0.00 4.75 -9.76
C THR A 22 -1.46 5.09 -9.92
N PHE A 23 -2.28 4.71 -8.96
CA PHE A 23 -3.68 5.09 -8.87
C PHE A 23 -4.01 5.67 -7.49
N MET A 24 -5.12 6.40 -7.42
CA MET A 24 -5.67 6.89 -6.16
C MET A 24 -6.88 6.03 -5.77
N VAL A 25 -6.92 5.58 -4.53
CA VAL A 25 -8.06 4.80 -3.99
C VAL A 25 -9.34 5.61 -4.10
N GLY A 26 -10.39 4.98 -4.61
CA GLY A 26 -11.70 5.59 -4.81
C GLY A 26 -11.88 6.32 -6.14
N ASP A 27 -10.81 6.66 -6.85
CA ASP A 27 -10.87 7.25 -8.18
C ASP A 27 -11.04 6.18 -9.25
N LEU A 28 -11.66 6.55 -10.36
CA LEU A 28 -11.69 5.69 -11.55
C LEU A 28 -10.29 5.67 -12.18
N PHE A 29 -9.67 4.50 -12.19
CA PHE A 29 -8.41 4.27 -12.89
C PHE A 29 -8.71 3.82 -14.32
N GLU A 30 -8.18 4.54 -15.28
CA GLU A 30 -8.35 4.25 -16.71
C GLU A 30 -7.00 4.17 -17.40
N MET A 31 -6.80 3.16 -18.23
CA MET A 31 -5.64 3.07 -19.11
C MET A 31 -5.88 2.16 -20.31
N ASP A 32 -5.25 2.50 -21.43
CA ASP A 32 -5.16 1.59 -22.57
C ASP A 32 -4.17 0.46 -22.28
N ALA A 33 -4.43 -0.70 -22.85
CA ALA A 33 -3.50 -1.81 -22.74
C ALA A 33 -2.12 -1.42 -23.30
N PRO A 34 -1.01 -1.62 -22.55
CA PRO A 34 0.33 -1.25 -22.99
C PRO A 34 0.86 -2.27 -24.01
N VAL A 35 0.22 -2.34 -25.17
CA VAL A 35 0.51 -3.27 -26.26
C VAL A 35 0.77 -2.53 -27.55
N ASN A 36 1.65 -3.11 -28.37
CA ASN A 36 1.91 -2.71 -29.73
C ASN A 36 1.48 -3.82 -30.68
N PHE A 37 0.95 -3.43 -31.83
CA PHE A 37 0.57 -4.34 -32.91
C PHE A 37 1.50 -4.14 -34.12
N SER A 38 1.84 -5.21 -34.80
CA SER A 38 2.74 -5.16 -35.96
C SER A 38 2.12 -4.46 -37.17
N THR A 39 0.80 -4.29 -37.17
CA THR A 39 0.01 -3.59 -38.21
C THR A 39 -1.00 -2.66 -37.55
N ASP A 40 -1.47 -1.64 -38.30
CA ASP A 40 -2.60 -0.84 -37.86
C ASP A 40 -3.88 -1.67 -37.93
N ILE A 41 -4.53 -1.87 -36.79
CA ILE A 41 -5.71 -2.75 -36.68
C ILE A 41 -7.01 -2.01 -36.39
N GLY A 42 -6.97 -0.68 -36.22
CA GLY A 42 -8.14 0.09 -35.85
C GLY A 42 -8.67 -0.27 -34.44
N ASN A 43 -9.89 -0.80 -34.37
CA ASN A 43 -10.49 -1.17 -33.07
C ASN A 43 -9.94 -2.52 -32.58
N VAL A 44 -9.13 -2.45 -31.52
CA VAL A 44 -8.49 -3.63 -30.92
C VAL A 44 -9.51 -4.68 -30.48
N ASP A 45 -10.60 -4.25 -29.83
CA ASP A 45 -11.59 -5.16 -29.26
C ASP A 45 -12.41 -5.94 -30.32
N GLU A 46 -12.34 -5.56 -31.58
CA GLU A 46 -12.94 -6.36 -32.66
C GLU A 46 -12.11 -7.58 -33.00
N LEU A 47 -10.78 -7.46 -32.97
CA LEU A 47 -9.84 -8.50 -33.42
C LEU A 47 -9.22 -9.27 -32.27
N PHE A 48 -9.11 -8.67 -31.11
CA PHE A 48 -8.47 -9.24 -29.93
C PHE A 48 -9.37 -9.20 -28.71
N THR A 49 -9.17 -10.19 -27.84
CA THR A 49 -9.68 -10.14 -26.46
C THR A 49 -8.53 -9.76 -25.55
N VAL A 50 -8.64 -8.64 -24.86
CA VAL A 50 -7.66 -8.16 -23.87
C VAL A 50 -8.22 -8.44 -22.48
N GLN A 51 -7.50 -9.24 -21.70
CA GLN A 51 -7.86 -9.60 -20.34
C GLN A 51 -6.83 -9.05 -19.37
N TRP A 52 -7.31 -8.45 -18.28
CA TRP A 52 -6.50 -7.83 -17.23
C TRP A 52 -6.60 -8.65 -15.96
N TYR A 53 -5.46 -9.12 -15.49
CA TYR A 53 -5.35 -9.92 -14.27
C TYR A 53 -4.63 -9.10 -13.21
N LEU A 54 -5.29 -8.90 -12.08
CA LEU A 54 -4.73 -8.24 -10.90
C LEU A 54 -4.49 -9.30 -9.83
N ASN A 55 -3.25 -9.45 -9.35
CA ASN A 55 -2.86 -10.50 -8.41
C ASN A 55 -3.39 -11.89 -8.83
N ARG A 56 -3.35 -12.18 -10.16
CA ARG A 56 -3.82 -13.42 -10.82
C ARG A 56 -5.34 -13.56 -10.94
N GLU A 57 -6.13 -12.60 -10.51
CA GLU A 57 -7.58 -12.59 -10.70
C GLU A 57 -7.95 -11.76 -11.91
N LEU A 58 -8.85 -12.27 -12.76
CA LEU A 58 -9.39 -11.54 -13.90
C LEU A 58 -10.31 -10.42 -13.39
N ILE A 59 -9.91 -9.16 -13.63
CA ILE A 59 -10.68 -8.00 -13.17
C ILE A 59 -11.43 -7.29 -14.29
N TYR A 60 -10.95 -7.41 -15.53
CA TYR A 60 -11.53 -6.69 -16.66
C TYR A 60 -11.22 -7.37 -17.99
N THR A 61 -12.13 -7.18 -18.97
CA THR A 61 -11.94 -7.60 -20.35
C THR A 61 -12.25 -6.44 -21.27
N GLY A 62 -11.31 -6.06 -22.12
CA GLY A 62 -11.37 -4.95 -23.06
C GLY A 62 -10.03 -4.23 -23.17
N TYR A 63 -9.80 -3.53 -24.29
CA TYR A 63 -8.55 -2.81 -24.56
C TYR A 63 -8.34 -1.63 -23.59
N HIS A 64 -9.40 -0.90 -23.29
CA HIS A 64 -9.38 0.25 -22.40
C HIS A 64 -9.90 -0.16 -21.02
N LEU A 65 -8.96 -0.36 -20.07
CA LEU A 65 -9.30 -0.69 -18.69
C LEU A 65 -10.02 0.47 -18.03
N LYS A 66 -11.12 0.15 -17.34
CA LYS A 66 -11.80 1.02 -16.38
C LYS A 66 -12.04 0.25 -15.10
N TYR A 67 -11.37 0.66 -14.05
CA TYR A 67 -11.43 -0.07 -12.78
C TYR A 67 -11.34 0.89 -11.59
N GLN A 68 -12.13 0.66 -10.58
CA GLN A 68 -12.10 1.43 -9.34
C GLN A 68 -11.50 0.57 -8.22
N PHE A 69 -10.38 1.02 -7.69
CA PHE A 69 -9.72 0.32 -6.59
C PHE A 69 -10.28 0.81 -5.26
N GLU A 70 -10.69 -0.12 -4.42
CA GLU A 70 -11.23 0.18 -3.09
C GLU A 70 -10.13 0.27 -2.02
N LYS A 71 -8.96 -0.30 -2.28
CA LYS A 71 -7.85 -0.38 -1.33
C LYS A 71 -6.54 0.07 -1.97
N GLY A 72 -5.70 0.74 -1.18
CA GLY A 72 -4.32 1.03 -1.52
C GLY A 72 -3.42 -0.20 -1.44
N GLY A 73 -2.17 -0.01 -1.80
CA GLY A 73 -1.16 -1.07 -1.77
C GLY A 73 -0.51 -1.31 -3.11
N THR A 74 0.29 -2.37 -3.18
CA THR A 74 1.00 -2.77 -4.40
C THR A 74 0.35 -4.00 -5.00
N TYR A 75 0.03 -3.92 -6.29
CA TYR A 75 -0.64 -4.96 -7.05
C TYR A 75 0.22 -5.39 -8.24
N GLU A 76 0.20 -6.68 -8.53
CA GLU A 76 0.76 -7.25 -9.75
C GLU A 76 -0.30 -7.23 -10.85
N LEU A 77 0.01 -6.62 -12.00
CA LEU A 77 -0.85 -6.61 -13.17
C LEU A 77 -0.23 -7.42 -14.29
N ILE A 78 -1.01 -8.31 -14.87
CA ILE A 78 -0.65 -9.10 -16.06
C ILE A 78 -1.75 -8.95 -17.10
N LEU A 79 -1.35 -8.79 -18.36
CA LEU A 79 -2.27 -8.78 -19.48
C LEU A 79 -2.17 -10.08 -20.26
N LYS A 80 -3.31 -10.56 -20.71
CA LYS A 80 -3.45 -11.64 -21.66
C LYS A 80 -4.21 -11.15 -22.90
N VAL A 81 -3.57 -11.20 -24.05
CA VAL A 81 -4.15 -10.77 -25.31
C VAL A 81 -4.35 -11.98 -26.21
N ILE A 82 -5.54 -12.20 -26.70
CA ILE A 82 -5.93 -13.36 -27.48
C ILE A 82 -6.44 -12.87 -28.84
N ASN A 83 -5.82 -13.34 -29.92
CA ASN A 83 -6.34 -13.12 -31.27
C ASN A 83 -7.60 -13.97 -31.46
N LYS A 84 -8.73 -13.31 -31.80
CA LYS A 84 -10.03 -13.98 -31.92
C LYS A 84 -10.14 -14.93 -33.10
N GLU A 85 -9.37 -14.68 -34.16
CA GLU A 85 -9.39 -15.50 -35.37
C GLU A 85 -8.48 -16.73 -35.24
N THR A 86 -7.26 -16.51 -34.75
CA THR A 86 -6.23 -17.57 -34.68
C THR A 86 -6.15 -18.27 -33.35
N ASN A 87 -6.76 -17.72 -32.28
CA ASN A 87 -6.60 -18.11 -30.87
C ASN A 87 -5.16 -18.02 -30.36
N GLU A 88 -4.29 -17.32 -31.09
CA GLU A 88 -2.91 -17.06 -30.62
C GLU A 88 -2.97 -16.18 -29.37
N THR A 89 -2.23 -16.57 -28.36
CA THR A 89 -2.27 -15.93 -27.04
C THR A 89 -0.92 -15.32 -26.68
N TYR A 90 -0.95 -14.08 -26.22
CA TYR A 90 0.22 -13.31 -25.77
C TYR A 90 0.04 -12.95 -24.31
N ILE A 91 1.07 -13.12 -23.50
CA ILE A 91 1.04 -12.80 -22.06
C ILE A 91 2.15 -11.79 -21.78
N SER A 92 1.81 -10.73 -21.09
CA SER A 92 2.78 -9.69 -20.69
C SER A 92 3.71 -10.16 -19.57
N ASN A 93 4.81 -9.43 -19.39
CA ASN A 93 5.52 -9.43 -18.12
C ASN A 93 4.63 -8.78 -17.05
N LYS A 94 5.07 -8.88 -15.81
CA LYS A 94 4.42 -8.25 -14.67
C LYS A 94 4.62 -6.73 -14.72
N TYR A 95 3.52 -6.01 -14.56
CA TYR A 95 3.51 -4.58 -14.26
C TYR A 95 3.19 -4.40 -12.78
N THR A 96 3.69 -3.32 -12.18
CA THR A 96 3.37 -2.96 -10.81
C THR A 96 2.40 -1.79 -10.79
N LEU A 97 1.28 -1.95 -10.08
CA LEU A 97 0.37 -0.86 -9.76
C LEU A 97 0.51 -0.49 -8.29
N THR A 98 0.75 0.78 -7.99
CA THR A 98 0.83 1.27 -6.62
C THR A 98 -0.35 2.18 -6.34
N GLY A 99 -1.20 1.73 -5.42
CA GLY A 99 -2.35 2.48 -4.95
C GLY A 99 -2.02 3.33 -3.73
N LYS A 100 -2.32 4.62 -3.85
CA LYS A 100 -2.22 5.58 -2.76
C LYS A 100 -3.60 5.96 -2.30
N ASN A 101 -3.75 6.23 -0.99
CA ASN A 101 -4.97 6.84 -0.49
C ASN A 101 -4.96 8.36 -0.75
N SER A 102 -6.12 8.99 -0.64
CA SER A 102 -6.28 10.43 -0.80
C SER A 102 -6.16 11.21 0.52
N PHE A 103 -5.65 10.56 1.57
CA PHE A 103 -5.61 11.10 2.94
C PHE A 103 -4.21 11.59 3.34
N ASP A 104 -3.46 12.13 2.40
CA ASP A 104 -2.07 12.57 2.58
C ASP A 104 -1.94 14.02 3.10
N TRP A 105 -3.03 14.79 3.08
CA TRP A 105 -3.06 16.18 3.52
C TRP A 105 -4.33 16.50 4.30
N GLY A 106 -4.22 16.59 5.63
CA GLY A 106 -5.33 16.86 6.52
C GLY A 106 -5.16 16.27 7.91
N TRP A 107 -6.27 15.99 8.57
CA TRP A 107 -6.30 15.42 9.92
C TRP A 107 -6.97 14.04 9.89
N MET A 108 -6.26 13.04 10.38
CA MET A 108 -6.81 11.72 10.65
C MET A 108 -7.25 11.66 12.11
N ILE A 109 -8.47 11.19 12.34
CA ILE A 109 -9.09 11.11 13.66
C ILE A 109 -9.44 9.66 13.94
N LEU A 110 -8.91 9.15 15.06
CA LEU A 110 -9.30 7.85 15.61
C LEU A 110 -10.45 8.07 16.62
N SER A 111 -11.47 7.25 16.54
CA SER A 111 -12.64 7.32 17.43
C SER A 111 -13.21 5.93 17.71
N ASP A 112 -14.05 5.86 18.76
CA ASP A 112 -14.91 4.71 19.02
C ASP A 112 -16.21 4.89 18.22
N LYS A 113 -16.67 3.83 17.57
CA LYS A 113 -17.97 3.78 16.87
C LYS A 113 -19.19 3.73 17.83
N GLY A 114 -18.96 3.66 19.13
CA GLY A 114 -19.99 3.45 20.14
C GLY A 114 -20.23 1.96 20.47
N ASP A 115 -19.53 1.06 19.80
CA ASP A 115 -19.53 -0.39 20.06
C ASP A 115 -18.13 -0.91 20.46
N GLY A 116 -17.22 -0.01 20.80
CA GLY A 116 -15.83 -0.29 21.14
C GLY A 116 -14.92 -0.50 19.94
N LYS A 117 -15.42 -0.45 18.71
CA LYS A 117 -14.60 -0.64 17.50
C LYS A 117 -13.87 0.64 17.13
N SER A 118 -12.62 0.49 16.74
CA SER A 118 -11.80 1.58 16.23
C SER A 118 -12.30 2.03 14.86
N ALA A 119 -12.52 3.32 14.70
CA ALA A 119 -12.93 3.97 13.47
C ALA A 119 -12.00 5.13 13.11
N LEU A 120 -11.83 5.35 11.82
CA LEU A 120 -11.08 6.48 11.29
C LEU A 120 -11.99 7.42 10.52
N SER A 121 -11.78 8.71 10.76
CA SER A 121 -12.32 9.79 9.93
C SER A 121 -11.18 10.69 9.47
N PHE A 122 -11.34 11.27 8.29
CA PHE A 122 -10.38 12.21 7.73
C PHE A 122 -11.03 13.56 7.44
N ILE A 123 -10.35 14.63 7.82
CA ILE A 123 -10.76 16.00 7.52
C ILE A 123 -9.73 16.62 6.59
N ASN A 124 -10.11 16.96 5.37
CA ASN A 124 -9.24 17.62 4.42
C ASN A 124 -9.09 19.12 4.69
N PRO A 125 -8.15 19.85 4.04
CA PRO A 125 -7.99 21.29 4.23
C PRO A 125 -9.19 22.15 3.86
N ALA A 126 -10.13 21.62 3.08
CA ALA A 126 -11.41 22.28 2.79
C ALA A 126 -12.51 21.97 3.85
N PHE A 127 -12.12 21.40 4.98
CA PHE A 127 -12.98 20.98 6.09
C PHE A 127 -14.08 19.98 5.69
N ARG A 128 -13.84 19.20 4.63
CA ARG A 128 -14.74 18.09 4.29
C ARG A 128 -14.33 16.85 5.08
N VAL A 129 -15.32 16.21 5.68
CA VAL A 129 -15.12 15.01 6.49
C VAL A 129 -15.43 13.77 5.67
N THR A 130 -14.50 12.83 5.68
CA THR A 130 -14.70 11.45 5.19
C THR A 130 -14.77 10.53 6.38
N HIS A 131 -15.86 9.80 6.52
CA HIS A 131 -16.06 8.80 7.58
C HIS A 131 -15.72 7.40 7.09
N ASN A 132 -15.55 6.48 8.04
CA ASN A 132 -15.31 5.06 7.79
C ASN A 132 -14.05 4.79 6.94
N VAL A 133 -13.01 5.60 7.12
CA VAL A 133 -11.72 5.43 6.42
C VAL A 133 -11.10 4.05 6.70
N GLU A 134 -11.35 3.49 7.89
CA GLU A 134 -10.90 2.15 8.26
C GLU A 134 -11.46 1.05 7.36
N SER A 135 -12.56 1.30 6.62
CA SER A 135 -13.10 0.34 5.64
C SER A 135 -12.17 0.11 4.44
N THR A 136 -11.25 1.05 4.19
CA THR A 136 -10.22 0.92 3.15
C THR A 136 -9.05 0.05 3.58
N ILE A 137 -8.96 -0.28 4.87
CA ILE A 137 -7.90 -1.11 5.45
C ILE A 137 -8.33 -2.58 5.37
N GLU A 138 -7.47 -3.44 4.85
CA GLU A 138 -7.76 -4.87 4.79
C GLU A 138 -7.93 -5.47 6.20
N GLY A 139 -9.07 -6.11 6.42
CA GLY A 139 -9.46 -6.64 7.73
C GLY A 139 -9.85 -5.57 8.75
N GLY A 140 -9.97 -4.30 8.34
CA GLY A 140 -10.37 -3.21 9.21
C GLY A 140 -9.40 -2.95 10.38
N LEU A 141 -9.84 -2.20 11.37
CA LEU A 141 -9.15 -1.97 12.64
C LEU A 141 -9.71 -2.88 13.75
N GLY A 142 -9.07 -2.85 14.91
CA GLY A 142 -9.50 -3.59 16.09
C GLY A 142 -10.50 -2.84 16.96
N THR A 143 -10.36 -3.00 18.26
CA THR A 143 -11.26 -2.44 19.29
C THR A 143 -10.48 -1.67 20.35
N ASP A 144 -11.19 -0.87 21.14
CA ASP A 144 -10.63 -0.05 22.21
C ASP A 144 -9.62 0.96 21.68
N PRO A 145 -10.06 1.96 20.87
CA PRO A 145 -9.18 2.99 20.32
C PRO A 145 -8.63 3.88 21.42
N GLN A 146 -7.31 4.07 21.45
CA GLN A 146 -6.62 4.81 22.50
C GLN A 146 -5.82 5.99 21.97
N GLY A 147 -5.19 5.88 20.78
CA GLY A 147 -4.40 6.96 20.23
C GLY A 147 -4.01 6.73 18.77
N ILE A 148 -3.66 7.81 18.10
CA ILE A 148 -3.17 7.80 16.72
C ILE A 148 -1.97 8.72 16.61
N TYR A 149 -0.90 8.24 15.97
CA TYR A 149 0.35 8.97 15.84
C TYR A 149 0.87 8.84 14.41
N TYR A 150 1.18 9.98 13.81
CA TYR A 150 1.78 10.04 12.49
C TYR A 150 3.27 10.30 12.61
N TYR A 151 4.08 9.54 11.87
CA TYR A 151 5.53 9.66 11.91
C TYR A 151 6.17 9.21 10.60
N TYR A 152 7.45 9.48 10.46
CA TYR A 152 8.26 9.04 9.33
C TYR A 152 9.33 8.08 9.79
N VAL A 153 9.51 7.00 9.04
CA VAL A 153 10.66 6.12 9.19
C VAL A 153 11.71 6.54 8.17
N LEU A 154 12.93 6.81 8.62
CA LEU A 154 14.04 7.05 7.71
C LEU A 154 14.29 5.77 6.91
N GLY A 155 14.18 5.88 5.60
CA GLY A 155 14.49 4.80 4.68
C GLY A 155 15.86 5.03 4.05
N SER A 156 16.54 3.96 3.64
CA SER A 156 17.66 4.06 2.73
C SER A 156 17.44 3.10 1.56
N ILE A 157 17.61 3.62 0.38
CA ILE A 157 17.67 2.81 -0.83
C ILE A 157 19.07 2.97 -1.40
N SER A 158 19.79 1.85 -1.54
CA SER A 158 21.13 1.82 -2.15
C SER A 158 22.16 2.76 -1.51
N GLY A 159 22.12 2.90 -0.17
CA GLY A 159 23.09 3.71 0.57
C GLY A 159 22.82 5.21 0.57
N SER A 160 21.70 5.65 0.00
CA SER A 160 21.23 7.04 0.09
C SER A 160 20.03 7.11 1.02
N TYR A 161 20.03 8.09 1.93
CA TYR A 161 18.84 8.37 2.75
C TYR A 161 17.70 8.82 1.84
N VAL A 162 16.62 8.07 1.86
CA VAL A 162 15.36 8.46 1.21
C VAL A 162 14.55 9.24 2.23
N SER A 163 13.86 10.28 1.77
CA SER A 163 12.85 10.98 2.56
C SER A 163 11.93 9.97 3.24
N GLY A 164 11.72 10.15 4.55
CA GLY A 164 11.07 9.17 5.41
C GLY A 164 9.80 8.58 4.84
N LEU A 165 9.63 7.28 5.05
CA LEU A 165 8.39 6.59 4.74
C LEU A 165 7.33 6.96 5.77
N PRO A 166 6.17 7.50 5.35
CA PRO A 166 5.12 7.86 6.28
C PRO A 166 4.50 6.62 6.92
N LYS A 167 4.27 6.70 8.22
CA LYS A 167 3.64 5.65 9.03
C LYS A 167 2.56 6.24 9.92
N VAL A 168 1.58 5.44 10.24
CA VAL A 168 0.54 5.77 11.22
C VAL A 168 0.47 4.67 12.25
N LEU A 169 0.75 4.99 13.51
CA LEU A 169 0.52 4.07 14.62
C LEU A 169 -0.90 4.23 15.12
N ILE A 170 -1.66 3.16 15.08
CA ILE A 170 -2.99 3.05 15.70
C ILE A 170 -2.81 2.31 17.02
N ASN A 171 -2.94 3.04 18.11
CA ASN A 171 -2.92 2.49 19.46
C ASN A 171 -4.34 2.07 19.85
N GLN A 172 -4.53 0.78 20.11
CA GLN A 172 -5.82 0.17 20.44
C GLN A 172 -5.63 -1.05 21.34
N GLY A 173 -6.58 -1.28 22.24
CA GLY A 173 -6.46 -2.33 23.26
C GLY A 173 -6.47 -3.75 22.70
N SER A 174 -7.04 -3.98 21.52
CA SER A 174 -7.01 -5.29 20.85
C SER A 174 -5.68 -5.63 20.16
N GLY A 175 -4.67 -4.79 20.29
CA GLY A 175 -3.36 -4.89 19.66
C GLY A 175 -3.09 -3.68 18.75
N SER A 176 -2.06 -2.92 19.08
CA SER A 176 -1.65 -1.76 18.31
C SER A 176 -1.00 -2.17 16.99
N VAL A 177 -1.24 -1.38 15.95
CA VAL A 177 -0.79 -1.69 14.59
C VAL A 177 -0.23 -0.44 13.91
N THR A 178 0.82 -0.62 13.13
CA THR A 178 1.31 0.42 12.23
C THR A 178 0.73 0.23 10.84
N LEU A 179 0.35 1.33 10.23
CA LEU A 179 -0.11 1.40 8.85
C LEU A 179 0.95 2.09 7.98
N ASP A 180 1.05 1.66 6.75
CA ASP A 180 1.73 2.45 5.71
C ASP A 180 0.95 3.75 5.50
N GLY A 181 1.63 4.90 5.62
CA GLY A 181 0.98 6.20 5.56
C GLY A 181 0.48 6.59 4.17
N ASN A 182 0.97 5.93 3.11
CA ASN A 182 0.52 6.19 1.74
C ASN A 182 -0.70 5.35 1.37
N SER A 183 -0.70 4.07 1.70
CA SER A 183 -1.76 3.13 1.34
C SER A 183 -2.80 2.92 2.43
N LEU A 184 -2.50 3.29 3.67
CA LEU A 184 -3.24 2.95 4.90
C LEU A 184 -3.39 1.44 5.13
N GLN A 185 -2.67 0.60 4.41
CA GLN A 185 -2.69 -0.83 4.71
C GLN A 185 -1.83 -1.15 5.92
N LYS A 186 -2.21 -2.21 6.64
CA LYS A 186 -1.44 -2.70 7.80
C LYS A 186 -0.03 -3.09 7.36
N ASP A 187 0.95 -2.59 8.08
CA ASP A 187 2.36 -2.86 7.84
C ASP A 187 2.86 -3.88 8.87
N MET A 188 2.71 -3.57 10.15
CA MET A 188 3.25 -4.42 11.22
C MET A 188 2.40 -4.29 12.50
N TRP A 189 2.31 -5.37 13.27
CA TRP A 189 1.85 -5.28 14.64
C TRP A 189 2.91 -4.63 15.52
N LEU A 190 2.52 -3.73 16.41
CA LEU A 190 3.48 -3.08 17.33
C LEU A 190 4.26 -4.10 18.16
N ALA A 191 3.63 -5.20 18.56
CA ALA A 191 4.30 -6.29 19.25
C ALA A 191 5.54 -6.82 18.50
N ASP A 192 5.47 -6.89 17.16
CA ASP A 192 6.60 -7.32 16.33
C ASP A 192 7.76 -6.31 16.29
N GLU A 193 7.51 -5.07 16.71
CA GLU A 193 8.53 -4.02 16.80
C GLU A 193 9.29 -4.04 18.14
N PHE A 194 8.84 -4.84 19.11
CA PHE A 194 9.56 -5.05 20.37
C PHE A 194 10.57 -6.19 20.28
N GLU A 195 11.55 -6.19 21.17
CA GLU A 195 12.44 -7.32 21.36
C GLU A 195 11.62 -8.58 21.66
N ASN A 196 12.05 -9.70 21.11
CA ASN A 196 11.35 -10.99 21.20
C ASN A 196 9.93 -11.01 20.60
N ARG A 197 9.55 -10.00 19.79
CA ARG A 197 8.22 -9.90 19.13
C ARG A 197 7.07 -9.93 20.13
N LYS A 198 7.29 -9.37 21.29
CA LYS A 198 6.29 -9.28 22.34
C LYS A 198 6.37 -7.90 22.98
N GLU A 199 5.28 -7.16 22.92
CA GLU A 199 5.12 -5.95 23.72
C GLU A 199 4.98 -6.29 25.21
N PRO A 200 5.36 -5.37 26.09
CA PRO A 200 5.16 -5.54 27.53
C PRO A 200 3.70 -5.86 27.86
N ASP A 201 3.51 -6.74 28.85
CA ASP A 201 2.18 -7.03 29.35
C ASP A 201 1.55 -5.73 29.88
N ASP A 202 0.27 -5.49 29.56
CA ASP A 202 -0.48 -4.29 29.96
C ASP A 202 0.08 -2.96 29.42
N LEU A 203 0.84 -2.99 28.32
CA LEU A 203 1.32 -1.76 27.69
C LEU A 203 0.15 -0.88 27.26
N LYS A 204 0.07 0.29 27.89
CA LYS A 204 -0.81 1.38 27.47
C LYS A 204 0.05 2.57 27.07
N ILE A 205 -0.03 2.94 25.80
CA ILE A 205 0.74 4.05 25.27
C ILE A 205 0.07 5.36 25.66
N MET A 206 0.77 6.16 26.46
CA MET A 206 0.34 7.51 26.81
C MET A 206 0.77 8.53 25.77
N ASP A 207 1.97 8.35 25.24
CA ASP A 207 2.51 9.25 24.23
C ASP A 207 3.52 8.53 23.35
N PHE A 208 3.69 9.06 22.15
CA PHE A 208 4.64 8.59 21.17
C PHE A 208 5.37 9.79 20.58
N ALA A 209 6.68 9.74 20.55
CA ALA A 209 7.50 10.77 19.96
C ALA A 209 8.52 10.15 18.99
N PHE A 210 8.89 10.93 17.98
CA PHE A 210 9.97 10.55 17.08
C PHE A 210 10.82 11.77 16.72
N LYS A 211 12.10 11.51 16.54
CA LYS A 211 13.02 12.49 16.01
C LYS A 211 14.15 11.76 15.28
N GLU A 212 14.29 12.05 13.99
CA GLU A 212 15.32 11.40 13.16
C GLU A 212 15.26 9.87 13.23
N GLU A 213 16.26 9.24 13.85
CA GLU A 213 16.38 7.80 13.99
C GLU A 213 15.80 7.24 15.30
N TYR A 214 15.25 8.10 16.16
CA TYR A 214 14.74 7.71 17.49
C TYR A 214 13.22 7.69 17.51
N TYR A 215 12.67 6.60 18.02
CA TYR A 215 11.24 6.42 18.27
C TYR A 215 11.07 6.09 19.73
N VAL A 216 10.20 6.80 20.41
CA VAL A 216 10.01 6.70 21.87
C VAL A 216 8.55 6.46 22.16
N ILE A 217 8.27 5.43 22.96
CA ILE A 217 6.96 5.14 23.54
C ILE A 217 7.04 5.43 25.03
N CYS A 218 6.12 6.24 25.54
CA CYS A 218 5.91 6.45 26.97
C CYS A 218 4.64 5.68 27.39
N SER A 219 4.76 4.82 28.37
CA SER A 219 3.62 4.06 28.89
C SER A 219 2.89 4.78 30.01
N GLU A 220 1.63 4.39 30.25
CA GLU A 220 0.83 4.88 31.38
C GLU A 220 1.50 4.55 32.73
N GLN A 221 2.30 3.50 32.79
CA GLN A 221 3.05 3.08 33.98
C GLN A 221 4.31 3.93 34.23
N GLY A 222 4.62 4.89 33.34
CA GLY A 222 5.82 5.72 33.43
C GLY A 222 7.08 5.08 32.82
N GLU A 223 6.95 3.95 32.17
CA GLU A 223 8.07 3.31 31.46
C GLU A 223 8.31 3.96 30.12
N VAL A 224 9.56 3.99 29.71
CA VAL A 224 9.99 4.54 28.42
C VAL A 224 10.66 3.46 27.60
N TYR A 225 10.16 3.26 26.39
CA TYR A 225 10.73 2.32 25.41
C TYR A 225 11.32 3.09 24.26
N ILE A 226 12.55 2.79 23.89
CA ILE A 226 13.24 3.42 22.77
C ILE A 226 13.58 2.38 21.72
N ARG A 227 13.36 2.78 20.48
CA ARG A 227 13.84 2.11 19.28
C ARG A 227 14.71 3.07 18.49
N THR A 228 15.87 2.58 18.04
CA THR A 228 16.73 3.34 17.12
C THR A 228 16.79 2.64 15.79
N VAL A 229 16.64 3.38 14.71
CA VAL A 229 16.82 2.89 13.34
C VAL A 229 18.26 3.20 12.95
N GLY A 230 19.10 2.22 13.11
CA GLY A 230 20.51 2.10 12.92
C GLY A 230 21.36 3.25 12.38
N SER A 231 22.36 3.62 13.14
CA SER A 231 23.47 4.49 12.73
C SER A 231 24.51 3.80 11.82
N ASP A 232 24.36 2.53 11.49
CA ASP A 232 25.41 1.71 10.86
C ASP A 232 25.28 1.56 9.35
N ASN A 233 24.73 2.56 8.63
CA ASN A 233 24.53 2.51 7.17
C ASN A 233 23.76 1.26 6.65
N LYS A 234 23.18 0.50 7.51
CA LYS A 234 22.34 -0.64 7.18
C LYS A 234 20.89 -0.25 7.30
N ALA A 235 20.52 0.68 6.48
CA ALA A 235 19.22 1.27 6.43
C ALA A 235 18.16 0.29 5.95
N ILE A 236 17.79 -0.62 6.82
CA ILE A 236 16.57 -1.37 6.71
C ILE A 236 15.61 -0.80 7.75
N PRO A 237 14.39 -0.38 7.34
CA PRO A 237 13.44 0.32 8.21
C PRO A 237 13.03 -0.40 9.50
N TYR A 238 13.57 -1.58 9.78
CA TYR A 238 13.11 -2.47 10.84
C TYR A 238 14.22 -3.03 11.75
N TYR A 239 15.43 -2.44 11.71
CA TYR A 239 16.55 -3.00 12.46
C TYR A 239 16.51 -2.74 13.96
N GLY A 240 15.96 -1.62 14.38
CA GLY A 240 15.84 -1.36 15.80
C GLY A 240 14.57 -2.01 16.35
N LYS A 241 14.67 -2.54 17.56
CA LYS A 241 13.53 -3.03 18.32
C LYS A 241 13.35 -2.16 19.55
N TYR A 242 12.09 -1.92 19.94
CA TYR A 242 11.85 -1.24 21.22
C TYR A 242 12.41 -2.04 22.36
N GLY A 243 13.21 -1.38 23.17
CA GLY A 243 13.72 -1.90 24.43
C GLY A 243 13.44 -0.92 25.56
N ALA A 244 13.26 -1.43 26.77
CA ALA A 244 13.06 -0.59 27.95
C ALA A 244 14.30 0.24 28.25
N MET A 245 14.11 1.52 28.56
CA MET A 245 15.18 2.36 29.08
C MET A 245 15.57 1.91 30.50
N PRO A 246 16.86 1.78 30.77
CA PRO A 246 17.33 1.28 32.05
C PRO A 246 17.20 2.26 33.24
N TYR A 247 16.59 3.43 32.99
CA TYR A 247 16.48 4.49 34.00
C TYR A 247 15.03 4.78 34.32
N GLU A 248 14.64 4.60 35.55
CA GLU A 248 13.47 5.22 36.14
C GLU A 248 13.78 6.73 36.33
N PHE A 249 12.89 7.58 35.85
CA PHE A 249 12.94 9.02 36.10
C PHE A 249 12.18 9.35 37.37
#